data_8eb28f661d5964bcca0503091d1ca386
#
_entry.id   8eb28f661d5964bcca0503091d1ca386
#
_cell.length_a   1.000
_cell.length_b   1.000
_cell.length_c   1.000
_cell.angle_alpha   90.00
_cell.angle_beta   90.00
_cell.angle_gamma   90.00
#
_symmetry.space_group_name_H-M   'P 1'
#
loop_
_entity.id
_entity.type
_entity.pdbx_description
1 polymer ?
#
loop_
_entity_poly.entity_id
_entity_poly.type
_entity_poly.pdbx_seq_one_letter_code
_entity_poly.pdbx_strand_id
1 'polypeptide(L)'
;DRLALSSSQPVVVPLYDTRATADVLLAAIQAAAEKVGYTDEVDFIQKKLVPLLQRKESDGLFTAPEILTFWSQWLQRGGWWLKNRSLSVASAGSLSQALAIQPLETAEANTFYLVTYATQLGDGSGANRPWLQETPHPMTTAIWNSWVEIHPDAAARLGIQDDDVVRISSLAGEIEAVAYLYPGIRPDTIAIPFGQGHTALGRYAEGRGANPVQLIPASFNPSGDLAYGDARVTLTPAGRRQQLARLESREGVYGDGQH
;
A
#
# COMPACT_ATOMS: atom_id res chain seq x y z
N ASP A 1 20.54 -11.07 -7.20
CA ASP A 1 19.50 -10.40 -7.98
C ASP A 1 19.90 -10.36 -9.44
N ARG A 2 18.94 -10.35 -10.36
CA ARG A 2 19.13 -10.32 -11.80
C ARG A 2 18.44 -9.12 -12.41
N LEU A 3 18.96 -8.60 -13.52
CA LEU A 3 18.26 -7.58 -14.27
C LEU A 3 16.96 -8.16 -14.81
N ALA A 4 15.86 -7.54 -14.47
CA ALA A 4 14.53 -7.86 -14.96
C ALA A 4 13.85 -6.57 -15.41
N LEU A 5 13.13 -6.66 -16.52
CA LEU A 5 12.24 -5.63 -17.03
C LEU A 5 10.84 -6.25 -17.07
N SER A 6 9.94 -5.71 -16.29
CA SER A 6 8.55 -6.19 -16.22
C SER A 6 7.59 -5.13 -16.75
N SER A 7 6.41 -5.55 -17.14
CA SER A 7 5.32 -4.66 -17.54
C SER A 7 4.00 -5.12 -16.96
N SER A 8 3.10 -4.16 -16.75
CA SER A 8 1.70 -4.47 -16.48
C SER A 8 1.04 -5.00 -17.76
N GLN A 9 0.19 -6.01 -17.60
CA GLN A 9 -0.57 -6.57 -18.72
C GLN A 9 -1.90 -5.86 -18.87
N PRO A 10 -2.35 -5.55 -20.11
CA PRO A 10 -3.71 -5.13 -20.32
C PRO A 10 -4.67 -6.28 -19.98
N VAL A 11 -5.63 -6.03 -19.10
CA VAL A 11 -6.56 -7.05 -18.62
C VAL A 11 -7.89 -6.98 -19.38
N VAL A 12 -8.36 -5.76 -19.64
CA VAL A 12 -9.65 -5.49 -20.31
C VAL A 12 -9.52 -4.30 -21.25
N VAL A 13 -10.40 -4.25 -22.23
CA VAL A 13 -10.55 -3.08 -23.07
C VAL A 13 -11.16 -1.94 -22.23
N PRO A 14 -10.72 -0.68 -22.38
CA PRO A 14 -11.32 0.46 -21.70
C PRO A 14 -12.84 0.51 -21.90
N LEU A 15 -13.60 0.66 -20.81
CA LEU A 15 -15.06 0.77 -20.86
C LEU A 15 -15.52 2.15 -21.31
N TYR A 16 -14.72 3.17 -21.04
CA TYR A 16 -15.00 4.57 -21.36
C TYR A 16 -14.02 5.07 -22.42
N ASP A 17 -14.34 6.18 -23.07
CA ASP A 17 -13.42 6.86 -24.01
C ASP A 17 -12.24 7.49 -23.24
N THR A 18 -11.35 6.64 -22.82
CA THR A 18 -10.13 7.00 -22.09
C THR A 18 -8.90 6.65 -22.93
N ARG A 19 -7.81 7.37 -22.66
CA ARG A 19 -6.51 7.13 -23.31
C ARG A 19 -5.43 6.95 -22.27
N ALA A 20 -4.41 6.18 -22.61
CA ALA A 20 -3.20 6.09 -21.80
C ALA A 20 -2.54 7.46 -21.66
N THR A 21 -1.96 7.75 -20.51
CA THR A 21 -1.29 9.04 -20.26
C THR A 21 -0.17 9.29 -21.27
N ALA A 22 0.58 8.27 -21.64
CA ALA A 22 1.63 8.40 -22.66
C ALA A 22 1.07 8.77 -24.03
N ASP A 23 -0.06 8.21 -24.44
CA ASP A 23 -0.73 8.55 -25.71
C ASP A 23 -1.19 10.01 -25.72
N VAL A 24 -1.71 10.52 -24.60
CA VAL A 24 -2.09 11.93 -24.47
C VAL A 24 -0.87 12.84 -24.59
N LEU A 25 0.24 12.48 -23.95
CA LEU A 25 1.49 13.25 -24.04
C LEU A 25 2.07 13.22 -25.46
N LEU A 26 2.10 12.06 -26.11
CA LEU A 26 2.55 11.93 -27.50
C LEU A 26 1.70 12.79 -28.45
N ALA A 27 0.39 12.75 -28.30
CA ALA A 27 -0.52 13.58 -29.10
C ALA A 27 -0.27 15.08 -28.86
N ALA A 28 -0.02 15.50 -27.63
CA ALA A 28 0.30 16.90 -27.30
C ALA A 28 1.62 17.35 -27.94
N ILE A 29 2.66 16.52 -27.87
CA ILE A 29 3.96 16.82 -28.49
C ILE A 29 3.82 16.89 -30.03
N GLN A 30 3.07 15.97 -30.63
CA GLN A 30 2.82 16.00 -32.08
C GLN A 30 2.03 17.24 -32.49
N ALA A 31 1.07 17.70 -31.69
CA ALA A 31 0.32 18.92 -31.92
C ALA A 31 1.19 20.18 -31.81
N ALA A 32 2.25 20.14 -31.00
CA ALA A 32 3.24 21.22 -30.90
C ALA A 32 4.25 21.25 -32.08
N ALA A 33 4.00 20.48 -33.14
CA ALA A 33 4.81 20.36 -34.36
C ALA A 33 6.19 19.69 -34.14
N GLU A 34 6.41 19.01 -33.05
CA GLU A 34 7.58 18.18 -32.84
C GLU A 34 7.39 16.80 -33.51
N LYS A 35 8.32 16.44 -34.37
CA LYS A 35 8.33 15.08 -34.98
C LYS A 35 8.80 14.07 -33.95
N VAL A 36 7.89 13.41 -33.31
CA VAL A 36 8.19 12.27 -32.43
C VAL A 36 8.15 11.01 -33.28
N GLY A 37 9.19 10.19 -33.18
CA GLY A 37 9.31 8.95 -33.96
C GLY A 37 8.42 7.80 -33.46
N TYR A 38 7.30 8.09 -32.77
CA TYR A 38 6.40 7.11 -32.17
C TYR A 38 4.95 7.48 -32.49
N THR A 39 4.12 6.47 -32.77
CA THR A 39 2.69 6.65 -33.05
C THR A 39 1.84 6.65 -31.77
N ASP A 40 2.16 5.78 -30.84
CA ASP A 40 1.46 5.55 -29.58
C ASP A 40 2.39 4.96 -28.53
N GLU A 41 1.89 4.72 -27.31
CA GLU A 41 2.64 4.14 -26.21
C GLU A 41 3.16 2.73 -26.53
N VAL A 42 2.40 1.91 -27.24
CA VAL A 42 2.80 0.54 -27.61
C VAL A 42 3.98 0.57 -28.57
N ASP A 43 3.91 1.41 -29.61
CA ASP A 43 5.02 1.60 -30.56
C ASP A 43 6.27 2.13 -29.85
N PHE A 44 6.09 3.08 -28.91
CA PHE A 44 7.20 3.56 -28.08
C PHE A 44 7.88 2.44 -27.32
N ILE A 45 7.11 1.62 -26.58
CA ILE A 45 7.63 0.52 -25.77
C ILE A 45 8.31 -0.52 -26.70
N GLN A 46 7.67 -0.93 -27.78
CA GLN A 46 8.24 -1.88 -28.71
C GLN A 46 9.58 -1.42 -29.27
N LYS A 47 9.69 -0.17 -29.71
CA LYS A 47 10.97 0.40 -30.19
C LYS A 47 12.04 0.45 -29.10
N LYS A 48 11.66 0.70 -27.84
CA LYS A 48 12.59 0.64 -26.70
C LYS A 48 13.05 -0.76 -26.36
N LEU A 49 12.25 -1.77 -26.68
CA LEU A 49 12.62 -3.18 -26.47
C LEU A 49 13.49 -3.79 -27.56
N VAL A 50 13.57 -3.17 -28.76
CA VAL A 50 14.39 -3.64 -29.88
C VAL A 50 15.83 -4.02 -29.47
N PRO A 51 16.56 -3.25 -28.64
CA PRO A 51 17.91 -3.62 -28.21
C PRO A 51 17.98 -4.94 -27.44
N LEU A 52 16.87 -5.40 -26.84
CA LEU A 52 16.83 -6.67 -26.12
C LEU A 52 16.77 -7.88 -27.05
N LEU A 53 16.27 -7.73 -28.30
CA LEU A 53 16.23 -8.79 -29.29
C LEU A 53 17.63 -9.34 -29.61
N GLN A 54 18.64 -8.48 -29.54
CA GLN A 54 20.03 -8.84 -29.85
C GLN A 54 20.75 -9.47 -28.65
N ARG A 55 20.16 -9.45 -27.47
CA ARG A 55 20.79 -10.02 -26.27
C ARG A 55 20.57 -11.53 -26.20
N LYS A 56 21.63 -12.28 -26.49
CA LYS A 56 21.67 -13.74 -26.36
C LYS A 56 21.65 -14.26 -24.93
N GLU A 57 21.65 -13.37 -23.96
CA GLU A 57 21.77 -13.65 -22.52
C GLU A 57 20.41 -13.79 -21.81
N SER A 58 19.33 -13.74 -22.56
CA SER A 58 18.00 -14.00 -21.99
C SER A 58 17.86 -15.45 -21.55
N ASP A 59 16.97 -15.71 -20.66
CA ASP A 59 16.70 -17.03 -20.06
C ASP A 59 16.14 -18.07 -21.08
N GLY A 60 16.54 -17.99 -22.35
CA GLY A 60 16.22 -18.99 -23.37
C GLY A 60 14.77 -19.03 -23.85
N LEU A 61 13.90 -18.23 -23.26
CA LEU A 61 12.47 -18.19 -23.56
C LEU A 61 12.11 -17.09 -24.58
N PHE A 62 13.08 -16.27 -24.94
CA PHE A 62 12.95 -15.19 -25.91
C PHE A 62 13.94 -15.44 -27.06
N THR A 63 13.55 -16.30 -28.00
CA THR A 63 14.33 -16.58 -29.20
C THR A 63 13.78 -15.93 -30.46
N ALA A 64 12.87 -14.97 -30.29
CA ALA A 64 12.18 -14.35 -31.40
C ALA A 64 13.11 -13.35 -32.13
N PRO A 65 13.35 -13.50 -33.42
CA PRO A 65 14.16 -12.58 -34.22
C PRO A 65 13.42 -11.27 -34.53
N GLU A 66 12.11 -11.25 -34.38
CA GLU A 66 11.23 -10.15 -34.77
C GLU A 66 10.51 -9.54 -33.58
N ILE A 67 10.34 -8.21 -33.61
CA ILE A 67 9.75 -7.44 -32.52
C ILE A 67 8.32 -7.87 -32.17
N LEU A 68 7.49 -8.22 -33.14
CA LEU A 68 6.11 -8.62 -32.90
C LEU A 68 6.02 -9.95 -32.14
N THR A 69 6.85 -10.92 -32.49
CA THR A 69 6.92 -12.20 -31.78
C THR A 69 7.51 -12.00 -30.37
N PHE A 70 8.55 -11.16 -30.25
CA PHE A 70 9.09 -10.79 -28.95
C PHE A 70 8.07 -10.11 -28.07
N TRP A 71 7.29 -9.17 -28.63
CA TRP A 71 6.21 -8.49 -27.93
C TRP A 71 5.15 -9.43 -27.41
N SER A 72 4.72 -10.39 -28.23
CA SER A 72 3.75 -11.42 -27.82
C SER A 72 4.29 -12.25 -26.65
N GLN A 73 5.56 -12.66 -26.71
CA GLN A 73 6.22 -13.38 -25.63
C GLN A 73 6.39 -12.51 -24.37
N TRP A 74 6.69 -11.23 -24.53
CA TRP A 74 6.77 -10.25 -23.44
C TRP A 74 5.43 -10.14 -22.72
N LEU A 75 4.34 -9.95 -23.46
CA LEU A 75 3.00 -9.87 -22.88
C LEU A 75 2.61 -11.18 -22.19
N GLN A 76 2.86 -12.31 -22.81
CA GLN A 76 2.53 -13.63 -22.24
C GLN A 76 3.25 -13.91 -20.92
N ARG A 77 4.46 -13.40 -20.74
CA ARG A 77 5.32 -13.68 -19.59
C ARG A 77 5.37 -12.57 -18.55
N GLY A 78 4.88 -11.38 -18.87
CA GLY A 78 4.93 -10.22 -17.99
C GLY A 78 6.28 -9.50 -17.98
N GLY A 79 7.22 -9.81 -18.88
CA GLY A 79 8.50 -9.13 -18.94
C GLY A 79 9.65 -9.97 -19.49
N TRP A 80 10.85 -9.46 -19.34
CA TRP A 80 12.11 -10.05 -19.77
C TRP A 80 13.11 -10.02 -18.62
N TRP A 81 13.96 -11.06 -18.52
CA TRP A 81 15.01 -11.15 -17.51
C TRP A 81 16.22 -11.90 -18.03
N LEU A 82 17.38 -11.58 -17.46
CA LEU A 82 18.63 -12.27 -17.75
C LEU A 82 18.60 -13.70 -17.19
N LYS A 83 19.29 -14.63 -17.87
CA LYS A 83 19.67 -15.92 -17.28
C LYS A 83 20.33 -15.70 -15.92
N ASN A 84 20.05 -16.62 -14.99
CA ASN A 84 20.68 -16.60 -13.69
C ASN A 84 22.21 -16.54 -13.85
N ARG A 85 22.75 -15.37 -13.63
CA ARG A 85 24.16 -15.23 -13.27
C ARG A 85 24.23 -15.32 -11.76
N SER A 86 25.02 -16.25 -11.25
CA SER A 86 25.46 -16.14 -9.86
C SER A 86 26.26 -14.83 -9.75
N LEU A 87 25.62 -13.78 -9.26
CA LEU A 87 26.36 -12.60 -8.85
C LEU A 87 27.20 -13.05 -7.66
N SER A 88 28.50 -13.04 -7.79
CA SER A 88 29.36 -13.07 -6.62
C SER A 88 29.06 -11.79 -5.85
N VAL A 89 28.28 -11.93 -4.80
CA VAL A 89 28.10 -10.83 -3.86
C VAL A 89 29.48 -10.64 -3.22
N ALA A 90 30.16 -9.56 -3.53
CA ALA A 90 31.31 -9.14 -2.76
C ALA A 90 30.82 -9.04 -1.32
N SER A 91 31.40 -9.84 -0.42
CA SER A 91 31.13 -9.72 1.00
C SER A 91 31.37 -8.27 1.37
N ALA A 92 30.30 -7.57 1.77
CA ALA A 92 30.46 -6.26 2.35
C ALA A 92 31.44 -6.44 3.51
N GLY A 93 32.52 -5.68 3.50
CA GLY A 93 33.48 -5.68 4.61
C GLY A 93 32.72 -5.58 5.92
N SER A 94 33.22 -6.23 6.97
CA SER A 94 32.59 -6.20 8.28
C SER A 94 32.20 -4.75 8.62
N LEU A 95 30.92 -4.53 8.91
CA LEU A 95 30.46 -3.27 9.49
C LEU A 95 31.23 -3.10 10.81
N SER A 96 32.33 -2.36 10.77
CA SER A 96 33.20 -2.12 11.92
C SER A 96 32.57 -1.17 12.95
N GLN A 97 31.46 -0.55 12.64
CA GLN A 97 30.66 0.24 13.57
C GLN A 97 29.37 -0.52 13.89
N ALA A 98 29.25 -0.99 15.11
CA ALA A 98 27.96 -1.38 15.65
C ALA A 98 27.05 -0.15 15.58
N LEU A 99 25.94 -0.25 14.84
CA LEU A 99 24.89 0.74 14.90
C LEU A 99 24.44 0.84 16.35
N ALA A 100 24.72 1.96 17.01
CA ALA A 100 24.16 2.25 18.32
C ALA A 100 22.64 2.44 18.14
N ILE A 101 21.90 1.35 18.30
CA ILE A 101 20.43 1.40 18.33
C ILE A 101 20.07 2.08 19.65
N GLN A 102 19.56 3.30 19.59
CA GLN A 102 18.98 3.97 20.75
C GLN A 102 17.76 3.14 21.17
N PRO A 103 17.67 2.71 22.45
CA PRO A 103 16.45 2.08 22.95
C PRO A 103 15.27 3.03 22.75
N LEU A 104 14.14 2.50 22.31
CA LEU A 104 12.90 3.29 22.29
C LEU A 104 12.60 3.74 23.72
N GLU A 105 12.39 5.03 23.92
CA GLU A 105 11.96 5.57 25.21
C GLU A 105 10.65 4.90 25.61
N THR A 106 10.52 4.57 26.90
CA THR A 106 9.27 4.02 27.43
C THR A 106 8.18 5.08 27.23
N ALA A 107 7.10 4.73 26.56
CA ALA A 107 5.99 5.64 26.38
C ALA A 107 5.43 6.09 27.74
N GLU A 108 5.13 7.38 27.88
CA GLU A 108 4.38 7.90 29.03
C GLU A 108 3.03 7.19 29.14
N ALA A 109 2.45 7.17 30.34
CA ALA A 109 1.12 6.59 30.53
C ALA A 109 0.11 7.20 29.54
N ASN A 110 -0.61 6.34 28.82
CA ASN A 110 -1.58 6.69 27.75
C ASN A 110 -0.98 7.26 26.47
N THR A 111 0.33 7.21 26.27
CA THR A 111 1.00 7.57 25.02
C THR A 111 1.42 6.29 24.30
N PHE A 112 1.17 6.22 23.00
CA PHE A 112 1.45 5.05 22.16
C PHE A 112 2.32 5.44 20.98
N TYR A 113 3.13 4.50 20.53
CA TYR A 113 3.75 4.58 19.21
C TYR A 113 2.70 4.35 18.13
N LEU A 114 2.71 5.18 17.09
CA LEU A 114 1.82 5.00 15.94
C LEU A 114 2.53 4.22 14.84
N VAL A 115 1.95 3.12 14.43
CA VAL A 115 2.33 2.39 13.22
C VAL A 115 1.24 2.53 12.17
N THR A 116 1.61 2.93 10.97
CA THR A 116 0.69 3.00 9.85
C THR A 116 1.12 2.02 8.76
N TYR A 117 0.17 1.36 8.12
CA TYR A 117 0.46 0.34 7.11
C TYR A 117 -0.56 0.36 5.97
N ALA A 118 -0.17 -0.17 4.80
CA ALA A 118 -1.03 -0.25 3.63
C ALA A 118 -1.91 -1.52 3.67
N THR A 119 -3.15 -1.37 3.20
CA THR A 119 -4.05 -2.48 2.90
C THR A 119 -4.20 -2.65 1.39
N GLN A 120 -5.20 -3.42 0.94
CA GLN A 120 -5.59 -3.53 -0.47
C GLN A 120 -5.98 -2.20 -1.12
N LEU A 121 -6.28 -1.18 -0.33
CA LEU A 121 -6.55 0.18 -0.83
C LEU A 121 -5.26 0.95 -1.18
N GLY A 122 -4.10 0.41 -0.83
CA GLY A 122 -2.80 1.03 -1.05
C GLY A 122 -2.65 2.37 -0.37
N ASP A 123 -2.27 3.38 -1.12
CA ASP A 123 -2.16 4.78 -0.67
C ASP A 123 -3.51 5.51 -0.58
N GLY A 124 -4.62 4.83 -0.86
CA GLY A 124 -5.97 5.38 -0.88
C GLY A 124 -6.49 5.72 -2.28
N SER A 125 -5.66 5.72 -3.31
CA SER A 125 -6.10 5.96 -4.69
C SER A 125 -7.10 4.90 -5.19
N GLY A 126 -7.10 3.72 -4.56
CA GLY A 126 -8.05 2.64 -4.80
C GLY A 126 -9.38 2.75 -4.04
N ALA A 127 -9.53 3.70 -3.13
CA ALA A 127 -10.67 3.75 -2.20
C ALA A 127 -12.04 3.93 -2.87
N ASN A 128 -12.11 4.55 -4.05
CA ASN A 128 -13.37 4.67 -4.79
C ASN A 128 -13.73 3.43 -5.64
N ARG A 129 -13.04 2.32 -5.45
CA ARG A 129 -13.31 1.05 -6.12
C ARG A 129 -14.07 0.11 -5.18
N PRO A 130 -15.38 -0.17 -5.41
CA PRO A 130 -16.18 -0.93 -4.48
C PRO A 130 -15.63 -2.34 -4.22
N TRP A 131 -15.09 -3.01 -5.24
CA TRP A 131 -14.48 -4.33 -5.06
C TRP A 131 -13.24 -4.34 -4.16
N LEU A 132 -12.48 -3.24 -4.09
CA LEU A 132 -11.38 -3.11 -3.13
C LEU A 132 -11.90 -2.82 -1.73
N GLN A 133 -12.98 -2.03 -1.61
CA GLN A 133 -13.64 -1.79 -0.33
C GLN A 133 -14.27 -3.07 0.25
N GLU A 134 -14.76 -3.96 -0.60
CA GLU A 134 -15.36 -5.24 -0.22
C GLU A 134 -14.34 -6.37 -0.01
N THR A 135 -13.09 -6.16 -0.43
CA THR A 135 -12.02 -7.12 -0.18
C THR A 135 -11.68 -7.13 1.31
N PRO A 136 -11.87 -8.25 2.01
CA PRO A 136 -11.63 -8.31 3.45
C PRO A 136 -10.14 -8.19 3.76
N HIS A 137 -9.83 -7.47 4.82
CA HIS A 137 -8.48 -7.46 5.34
C HIS A 137 -8.11 -8.85 5.90
N PRO A 138 -6.94 -9.43 5.57
CA PRO A 138 -6.65 -10.83 5.87
C PRO A 138 -6.62 -11.17 7.36
N MET A 139 -6.37 -10.22 8.25
CA MET A 139 -6.30 -10.46 9.69
C MET A 139 -7.59 -10.10 10.43
N THR A 140 -8.24 -8.99 10.04
CA THR A 140 -9.41 -8.48 10.77
C THR A 140 -10.72 -8.82 10.11
N THR A 141 -10.70 -9.30 8.85
CA THR A 141 -11.85 -9.47 7.96
C THR A 141 -12.70 -8.22 7.76
N ALA A 142 -12.22 -7.07 8.23
CA ALA A 142 -12.89 -5.78 8.11
C ALA A 142 -12.96 -5.30 6.66
N ILE A 143 -14.07 -4.66 6.32
CA ILE A 143 -14.36 -4.06 5.02
C ILE A 143 -14.97 -2.67 5.22
N TRP A 144 -14.87 -1.80 4.21
CA TRP A 144 -15.53 -0.50 4.12
C TRP A 144 -15.19 0.53 5.21
N ASN A 145 -14.24 0.26 6.09
CA ASN A 145 -13.90 1.15 7.21
C ASN A 145 -12.39 1.09 7.52
N SER A 146 -11.93 1.97 8.39
CA SER A 146 -10.65 1.84 9.09
C SER A 146 -10.88 1.44 10.55
N TRP A 147 -9.83 0.89 11.13
CA TRP A 147 -9.81 0.49 12.55
C TRP A 147 -8.48 0.90 13.17
N VAL A 148 -8.42 0.88 14.48
CA VAL A 148 -7.18 0.98 15.22
C VAL A 148 -6.94 -0.30 16.01
N GLU A 149 -5.80 -0.93 15.77
CA GLU A 149 -5.37 -2.12 16.50
C GLU A 149 -4.78 -1.70 17.84
N ILE A 150 -5.32 -2.27 18.92
CA ILE A 150 -4.94 -1.96 20.30
C ILE A 150 -4.71 -3.27 21.05
N HIS A 151 -3.59 -3.36 21.80
CA HIS A 151 -3.37 -4.53 22.65
C HIS A 151 -4.47 -4.64 23.74
N PRO A 152 -5.01 -5.84 24.03
CA PRO A 152 -6.08 -6.01 25.03
C PRO A 152 -5.74 -5.42 26.39
N ASP A 153 -4.50 -5.55 26.89
CA ASP A 153 -4.09 -4.97 28.16
C ASP A 153 -4.11 -3.44 28.16
N ALA A 154 -3.73 -2.82 27.02
CA ALA A 154 -3.80 -1.38 26.86
C ALA A 154 -5.25 -0.89 26.79
N ALA A 155 -6.10 -1.60 26.07
CA ALA A 155 -7.53 -1.32 25.96
C ALA A 155 -8.21 -1.43 27.32
N ALA A 156 -7.93 -2.48 28.08
CA ALA A 156 -8.47 -2.66 29.43
C ALA A 156 -8.10 -1.51 30.40
N ARG A 157 -6.84 -1.03 30.34
CA ARG A 157 -6.41 0.14 31.15
C ARG A 157 -7.18 1.41 30.83
N LEU A 158 -7.58 1.56 29.57
CA LEU A 158 -8.29 2.75 29.06
C LEU A 158 -9.82 2.58 29.08
N GLY A 159 -10.34 1.40 29.48
CA GLY A 159 -11.75 1.09 29.43
C GLY A 159 -12.33 0.98 28.01
N ILE A 160 -11.48 0.65 27.03
CA ILE A 160 -11.84 0.48 25.64
C ILE A 160 -12.20 -0.98 25.37
N GLN A 161 -13.30 -1.18 24.65
CA GLN A 161 -13.74 -2.48 24.15
C GLN A 161 -13.66 -2.54 22.62
N ASP A 162 -13.70 -3.73 22.09
CA ASP A 162 -13.85 -3.92 20.65
C ASP A 162 -15.10 -3.20 20.12
N ASP A 163 -15.01 -2.59 18.94
CA ASP A 163 -16.04 -1.77 18.31
C ASP A 163 -16.33 -0.43 19.02
N ASP A 164 -15.61 -0.08 20.09
CA ASP A 164 -15.68 1.29 20.60
C ASP A 164 -15.00 2.27 19.63
N VAL A 165 -15.61 3.42 19.44
CA VAL A 165 -14.97 4.51 18.72
C VAL A 165 -14.00 5.20 19.68
N VAL A 166 -12.75 5.32 19.25
CA VAL A 166 -11.70 6.00 19.99
C VAL A 166 -11.21 7.22 19.24
N ARG A 167 -10.97 8.26 20.00
CA ARG A 167 -10.30 9.47 19.53
C ARG A 167 -8.80 9.29 19.70
N ILE A 168 -8.06 9.57 18.63
CA ILE A 168 -6.61 9.40 18.53
C ILE A 168 -6.03 10.77 18.22
N SER A 169 -5.21 11.28 19.12
CA SER A 169 -4.66 12.64 19.02
C SER A 169 -3.14 12.61 19.04
N SER A 170 -2.53 13.46 18.23
CA SER A 170 -1.09 13.72 18.18
C SER A 170 -0.80 15.21 18.19
N LEU A 171 0.47 15.60 18.10
CA LEU A 171 0.86 17.00 17.87
C LEU A 171 0.45 17.50 16.47
N ALA A 172 0.23 16.61 15.51
CA ALA A 172 -0.10 16.97 14.13
C ALA A 172 -1.62 17.11 13.90
N GLY A 173 -2.43 16.34 14.63
CA GLY A 173 -3.88 16.34 14.43
C GLY A 173 -4.61 15.31 15.26
N GLU A 174 -5.88 15.12 14.91
CA GLU A 174 -6.79 14.22 15.59
C GLU A 174 -7.68 13.49 14.58
N ILE A 175 -7.94 12.21 14.84
CA ILE A 175 -8.91 11.38 14.08
C ILE A 175 -9.74 10.53 15.04
N GLU A 176 -10.82 9.98 14.54
CA GLU A 176 -11.58 8.92 15.24
C GLU A 176 -11.54 7.64 14.41
N ALA A 177 -11.34 6.50 15.08
CA ALA A 177 -11.37 5.19 14.45
C ALA A 177 -12.02 4.16 15.39
N VAL A 178 -12.44 3.03 14.81
CA VAL A 178 -13.07 1.94 15.58
C VAL A 178 -11.97 1.05 16.16
N ALA A 179 -12.07 0.75 17.46
CA ALA A 179 -11.13 -0.12 18.13
C ALA A 179 -11.26 -1.58 17.68
N TYR A 180 -10.14 -2.21 17.42
CA TYR A 180 -9.98 -3.63 17.18
C TYR A 180 -8.95 -4.19 18.16
N LEU A 181 -9.36 -5.07 19.04
CA LEU A 181 -8.46 -5.64 20.04
C LEU A 181 -7.59 -6.73 19.40
N TYR A 182 -6.28 -6.47 19.33
CA TYR A 182 -5.32 -7.35 18.69
C TYR A 182 -4.16 -7.71 19.62
N PRO A 183 -4.11 -8.96 20.13
CA PRO A 183 -3.06 -9.37 21.06
C PRO A 183 -1.67 -9.50 20.44
N GLY A 184 -1.56 -9.47 19.11
CA GLY A 184 -0.28 -9.55 18.41
C GLY A 184 0.48 -8.23 18.31
N ILE A 185 -0.12 -7.10 18.73
CA ILE A 185 0.56 -5.81 18.79
C ILE A 185 1.18 -5.58 20.19
N ARG A 186 2.22 -4.74 20.26
CA ARG A 186 2.83 -4.38 21.55
C ARG A 186 1.86 -3.52 22.40
N PRO A 187 1.88 -3.64 23.75
CA PRO A 187 1.00 -2.86 24.63
C PRO A 187 1.22 -1.34 24.61
N ASP A 188 2.36 -0.87 24.08
CA ASP A 188 2.74 0.54 23.95
C ASP A 188 2.60 1.07 22.53
N THR A 189 1.96 0.31 21.66
CA THR A 189 1.87 0.60 20.21
C THR A 189 0.43 0.46 19.74
N ILE A 190 0.03 1.29 18.81
CA ILE A 190 -1.22 1.11 18.05
C ILE A 190 -0.89 1.08 16.56
N ALA A 191 -1.74 0.41 15.78
CA ALA A 191 -1.60 0.40 14.33
C ALA A 191 -2.91 0.79 13.65
N ILE A 192 -2.80 1.56 12.55
CA ILE A 192 -3.94 2.05 11.77
C ILE A 192 -3.63 1.91 10.29
N PRO A 193 -4.49 1.28 9.48
CA PRO A 193 -4.29 1.16 8.05
C PRO A 193 -4.49 2.48 7.31
N PHE A 194 -3.67 2.70 6.27
CA PHE A 194 -3.89 3.75 5.27
C PHE A 194 -5.06 3.44 4.33
N GLY A 195 -5.48 4.45 3.60
CA GLY A 195 -6.29 4.31 2.40
C GLY A 195 -7.74 4.70 2.56
N GLN A 196 -8.17 5.06 3.76
CA GLN A 196 -9.50 5.58 4.07
C GLN A 196 -9.43 7.05 4.53
N GLY A 197 -10.57 7.67 4.84
CA GLY A 197 -10.68 9.03 5.37
C GLY A 197 -10.70 10.10 4.27
N HIS A 198 -11.15 9.77 3.09
CA HIS A 198 -11.35 10.72 1.99
C HIS A 198 -12.56 11.61 2.22
N THR A 199 -12.40 12.91 1.93
CA THR A 199 -13.50 13.89 1.93
C THR A 199 -14.07 14.13 0.52
N ALA A 200 -13.38 13.62 -0.49
CA ALA A 200 -13.74 13.60 -1.90
C ALA A 200 -13.19 12.30 -2.52
N LEU A 201 -13.13 12.14 -3.79
CA LEU A 201 -12.68 10.95 -4.56
C LEU A 201 -13.83 10.04 -5.00
N GLY A 202 -15.07 10.41 -4.73
CA GLY A 202 -16.27 9.71 -5.20
C GLY A 202 -16.99 8.92 -4.11
N ARG A 203 -18.17 8.45 -4.44
CA ARG A 203 -19.18 7.94 -3.48
C ARG A 203 -18.75 6.73 -2.67
N TYR A 204 -17.79 5.96 -3.15
CA TYR A 204 -17.32 4.76 -2.45
C TYR A 204 -16.16 5.04 -1.49
N ALA A 205 -15.49 6.18 -1.62
CA ALA A 205 -14.38 6.59 -0.76
C ALA A 205 -14.79 7.65 0.27
N GLU A 206 -15.70 8.54 -0.13
CA GLU A 206 -16.07 9.72 0.65
C GLU A 206 -16.77 9.35 1.95
N GLY A 207 -16.32 9.96 3.07
CA GLY A 207 -16.90 9.79 4.39
C GLY A 207 -16.70 8.42 5.03
N ARG A 208 -15.73 7.61 4.55
CA ARG A 208 -15.43 6.28 5.09
C ARG A 208 -14.12 6.26 5.84
N GLY A 209 -14.15 5.65 7.04
CA GLY A 209 -12.96 5.48 7.87
C GLY A 209 -12.25 6.78 8.23
N ALA A 210 -10.97 6.69 8.54
CA ALA A 210 -10.12 7.80 8.96
C ALA A 210 -8.77 7.77 8.23
N ASN A 211 -8.14 8.94 8.10
CA ASN A 211 -6.82 9.08 7.49
C ASN A 211 -5.74 9.23 8.57
N PRO A 212 -4.94 8.18 8.86
CA PRO A 212 -3.92 8.22 9.90
C PRO A 212 -2.74 9.16 9.56
N VAL A 213 -2.57 9.59 8.31
CA VAL A 213 -1.53 10.55 7.94
C VAL A 213 -1.71 11.88 8.67
N GLN A 214 -2.93 12.25 9.04
CA GLN A 214 -3.22 13.46 9.83
C GLN A 214 -2.58 13.44 11.22
N LEU A 215 -2.19 12.27 11.71
CA LEU A 215 -1.53 12.10 13.00
C LEU A 215 0.01 12.20 12.92
N ILE A 216 0.57 12.19 11.71
CA ILE A 216 2.02 12.12 11.50
C ILE A 216 2.58 13.53 11.37
N PRO A 217 3.47 13.98 12.28
CA PRO A 217 4.17 15.24 12.14
C PRO A 217 4.99 15.28 10.83
N ALA A 218 5.05 16.43 10.20
CA ALA A 218 5.88 16.65 9.02
C ALA A 218 7.36 16.77 9.42
N SER A 219 7.95 15.65 9.83
CA SER A 219 9.38 15.55 10.13
C SER A 219 10.06 14.64 9.11
N PHE A 220 11.31 14.94 8.80
CA PHE A 220 12.09 14.23 7.80
C PHE A 220 13.36 13.66 8.42
N ASN A 221 13.72 12.46 7.98
CA ASN A 221 14.99 11.86 8.32
C ASN A 221 16.15 12.56 7.59
N PRO A 222 17.42 12.27 7.93
CA PRO A 222 18.57 12.88 7.23
C PRO A 222 18.65 12.59 5.73
N SER A 223 17.96 11.54 5.25
CA SER A 223 17.87 11.19 3.82
C SER A 223 16.76 11.94 3.08
N GLY A 224 15.94 12.71 3.78
CA GLY A 224 14.83 13.48 3.21
C GLY A 224 13.50 12.73 3.15
N ASP A 225 13.42 11.51 3.71
CA ASP A 225 12.16 10.75 3.78
C ASP A 225 11.34 11.17 5.01
N LEU A 226 10.02 11.04 4.92
CA LEU A 226 9.13 11.30 6.05
C LEU A 226 9.41 10.31 7.20
N ALA A 227 9.60 10.83 8.41
CA ALA A 227 9.88 10.04 9.61
C ALA A 227 8.57 9.50 10.21
N TYR A 228 8.05 8.41 9.69
CA TYR A 228 6.80 7.78 10.16
C TYR A 228 6.88 7.20 11.57
N GLY A 229 8.06 6.78 12.00
CA GLY A 229 8.25 6.01 13.24
C GLY A 229 8.24 6.84 14.52
N ASP A 230 8.30 8.16 14.44
CA ASP A 230 8.43 9.04 15.61
C ASP A 230 7.09 9.58 16.13
N ALA A 231 5.99 9.25 15.44
CA ALA A 231 4.68 9.73 15.84
C ALA A 231 4.25 9.11 17.17
N ARG A 232 3.87 9.98 18.11
CA ARG A 232 3.29 9.61 19.40
C ARG A 232 1.84 10.07 19.43
N VAL A 233 0.98 9.22 19.94
CA VAL A 233 -0.46 9.47 20.00
C VAL A 233 -1.02 9.12 21.37
N THR A 234 -2.10 9.77 21.73
CA THR A 234 -2.92 9.44 22.89
C THR A 234 -4.27 8.89 22.43
N LEU A 235 -4.86 8.01 23.25
CA LEU A 235 -6.16 7.42 23.01
C LEU A 235 -7.15 7.86 24.07
N THR A 236 -8.36 8.24 23.64
CA THR A 236 -9.50 8.51 24.54
C THR A 236 -10.78 7.87 23.98
N PRO A 237 -11.60 7.19 24.79
CA PRO A 237 -12.91 6.73 24.34
C PRO A 237 -13.78 7.89 23.85
N ALA A 238 -14.42 7.75 22.70
CA ALA A 238 -15.35 8.76 22.16
C ALA A 238 -16.77 8.62 22.73
N GLY A 239 -17.02 7.67 23.62
CA GLY A 239 -18.32 7.45 24.27
C GLY A 239 -19.40 6.87 23.36
N ARG A 240 -19.03 6.31 22.22
CA ARG A 240 -19.94 5.66 21.27
C ARG A 240 -19.31 4.41 20.68
N ARG A 241 -20.16 3.51 20.19
CA ARG A 241 -19.74 2.25 19.54
C ARG A 241 -20.15 2.26 18.07
N GLN A 242 -19.33 1.63 17.25
CA GLN A 242 -19.59 1.42 15.84
C GLN A 242 -19.04 0.04 15.45
N GLN A 243 -19.94 -0.89 15.19
CA GLN A 243 -19.55 -2.22 14.75
C GLN A 243 -18.77 -2.14 13.42
N LEU A 244 -17.61 -2.78 13.36
CA LEU A 244 -16.87 -2.97 12.11
C LEU A 244 -17.63 -3.96 11.23
N ALA A 245 -17.87 -3.57 9.99
CA ALA A 245 -18.37 -4.51 8.99
C ALA A 245 -17.26 -5.55 8.70
N ARG A 246 -17.57 -6.82 8.89
CA ARG A 246 -16.65 -7.96 8.67
C ARG A 246 -17.38 -9.02 7.86
N LEU A 247 -16.64 -9.77 7.03
CA LEU A 247 -17.24 -10.91 6.31
C LEU A 247 -17.54 -12.10 7.23
N GLU A 248 -16.78 -12.23 8.32
CA GLU A 248 -17.07 -13.19 9.38
C GLU A 248 -17.58 -12.44 10.61
N SER A 249 -18.79 -12.75 11.05
CA SER A 249 -19.29 -12.18 12.28
C SER A 249 -18.63 -12.89 13.47
N ARG A 250 -18.42 -12.16 14.57
CA ARG A 250 -17.92 -12.74 15.83
C ARG A 250 -18.85 -13.79 16.42
N GLU A 251 -20.13 -13.62 16.20
CA GLU A 251 -21.17 -14.49 16.74
C GLU A 251 -21.48 -15.65 15.79
N GLY A 252 -20.73 -15.77 14.70
CA GLY A 252 -20.93 -16.80 13.67
C GLY A 252 -22.31 -16.76 13.02
N VAL A 253 -22.39 -17.14 11.78
CA VAL A 253 -23.67 -17.30 11.04
C VAL A 253 -24.59 -18.34 11.71
N TYR A 254 -24.03 -19.12 12.62
CA TYR A 254 -24.71 -20.28 13.24
C TYR A 254 -25.29 -19.99 14.61
N GLY A 255 -25.19 -18.76 15.14
CA GLY A 255 -25.75 -18.40 16.44
C GLY A 255 -25.12 -19.15 17.63
N ASP A 256 -25.37 -18.66 18.83
CA ASP A 256 -24.81 -19.16 20.10
C ASP A 256 -25.19 -20.60 20.48
N GLY A 257 -25.68 -21.41 19.61
CA GLY A 257 -26.23 -22.73 19.93
C GLY A 257 -25.65 -23.91 19.15
N GLN A 258 -24.61 -23.67 18.33
CA GLN A 258 -24.05 -24.74 17.48
C GLN A 258 -22.56 -25.04 17.78
N HIS A 259 -22.20 -25.02 19.03
CA HIS A 259 -20.91 -25.52 19.50
C HIS A 259 -21.06 -26.89 20.16
#